data_e02ef75e9cb9410707496fdb52bae46b
#
_entry.id   e02ef75e9cb9410707496fdb52bae46b
#
_cell.length_a   1.000
_cell.length_b   1.000
_cell.length_c   1.000
_cell.angle_alpha   90.00
_cell.angle_beta   90.00
_cell.angle_gamma   90.00
#
_symmetry.space_group_name_H-M   'P 1'
#
loop_
_entity.id
_entity.type
_entity.pdbx_description
1 polymer ?
#
loop_
_entity_poly.entity_id
_entity_poly.type
_entity_poly.pdbx_seq_one_letter_code
_entity_poly.pdbx_strand_id
1 'polypeptide(L)'
;CKNPQKDLPIGILGSLVVTTVVYVMVALVLTGMQPTSGVAIPEGLFKAPMAYAMTAVHQNWAAGLISIGSLAGLTSVLLVMHMAATRVLFAMSRDNFLPRVFQKIHPKFQTPHVLTITVGVVGILGTLILDLNVAASLCNFGTFTSFIIVCVAILILRKVDPDRPRPFKVPFCPWFPIAGIVCCGGLMIFSMVIAKGEAAVLSTELFIVWVIMGAL
;
A
#
# COMPACT_ATOMS: atom_id res chain seq x y z
N CYS A 1 10.84 15.20 -13.39
CA CYS A 1 11.99 14.36 -13.82
C CYS A 1 12.50 14.85 -15.16
N LYS A 2 13.80 15.14 -15.27
CA LYS A 2 14.44 15.53 -16.54
C LYS A 2 14.57 14.31 -17.46
N ASN A 3 14.93 13.17 -16.91
CA ASN A 3 15.04 11.88 -17.63
C ASN A 3 14.22 10.78 -16.92
N PRO A 4 12.89 10.67 -17.19
CA PRO A 4 12.02 9.74 -16.47
C PRO A 4 12.48 8.28 -16.52
N GLN A 5 13.09 7.87 -17.63
CA GLN A 5 13.53 6.49 -17.83
C GLN A 5 14.69 6.05 -16.92
N LYS A 6 15.53 6.99 -16.46
CA LYS A 6 16.63 6.73 -15.52
C LYS A 6 16.27 7.15 -14.11
N ASP A 7 15.65 8.31 -13.96
CA ASP A 7 15.39 8.92 -12.64
C ASP A 7 14.33 8.14 -11.85
N LEU A 8 13.29 7.59 -12.53
CA LEU A 8 12.24 6.83 -11.86
C LEU A 8 12.75 5.54 -11.20
N PRO A 9 13.50 4.64 -11.89
CA PRO A 9 14.04 3.45 -11.25
C PRO A 9 14.96 3.78 -10.08
N ILE A 10 15.85 4.77 -10.24
CA ILE A 10 16.78 5.19 -9.18
C ILE A 10 16.01 5.77 -7.99
N GLY A 11 15.01 6.61 -8.25
CA GLY A 11 14.18 7.22 -7.20
C GLY A 11 13.39 6.17 -6.41
N ILE A 12 12.77 5.20 -7.10
CA ILE A 12 12.00 4.12 -6.48
C ILE A 12 12.91 3.21 -5.64
N LEU A 13 14.01 2.72 -6.22
CA LEU A 13 14.93 1.84 -5.51
C LEU A 13 15.64 2.57 -4.35
N GLY A 14 16.07 3.81 -4.57
CA GLY A 14 16.71 4.63 -3.55
C GLY A 14 15.77 4.91 -2.37
N SER A 15 14.52 5.30 -2.63
CA SER A 15 13.52 5.52 -1.58
C SER A 15 13.22 4.24 -0.81
N LEU A 16 13.13 3.09 -1.49
CA LEU A 16 12.90 1.80 -0.85
C LEU A 16 14.02 1.43 0.11
N VAL A 17 15.29 1.59 -0.30
CA VAL A 17 16.46 1.29 0.55
C VAL A 17 16.47 2.21 1.78
N VAL A 18 16.32 3.52 1.59
CA VAL A 18 16.32 4.50 2.69
C VAL A 18 15.17 4.19 3.68
N THR A 19 13.97 3.95 3.17
CA THR A 19 12.80 3.63 4.01
C THR A 19 13.01 2.33 4.78
N THR A 20 13.56 1.30 4.14
CA THR A 20 13.85 0.01 4.80
C THR A 20 14.85 0.19 5.93
N VAL A 21 15.95 0.92 5.71
CA VAL A 21 16.95 1.20 6.74
C VAL A 21 16.32 1.94 7.93
N VAL A 22 15.52 2.97 7.66
CA VAL A 22 14.83 3.73 8.71
C VAL A 22 13.88 2.83 9.50
N TYR A 23 13.07 1.99 8.83
CA TYR A 23 12.17 1.07 9.52
C TYR A 23 12.90 0.04 10.38
N VAL A 24 14.00 -0.52 9.89
CA VAL A 24 14.81 -1.47 10.68
C VAL A 24 15.40 -0.78 11.91
N MET A 25 15.95 0.43 11.77
CA MET A 25 16.47 1.19 12.91
C MET A 25 15.38 1.50 13.95
N VAL A 26 14.22 1.97 13.50
CA VAL A 26 13.09 2.25 14.40
C VAL A 26 12.61 0.98 15.10
N ALA A 27 12.49 -0.14 14.38
CA ALA A 27 12.09 -1.42 14.95
C ALA A 27 13.07 -1.91 16.00
N LEU A 28 14.39 -1.79 15.77
CA LEU A 28 15.43 -2.16 16.73
C LEU A 28 15.35 -1.30 17.99
N VAL A 29 15.14 0.01 17.86
CA VAL A 29 14.99 0.90 19.01
C VAL A 29 13.74 0.54 19.80
N LEU A 30 12.59 0.35 19.14
CA LEU A 30 11.34 0.00 19.81
C LEU A 30 11.42 -1.32 20.57
N THR A 31 12.01 -2.36 19.96
CA THR A 31 12.19 -3.66 20.60
C THR A 31 13.20 -3.60 21.75
N GLY A 32 14.23 -2.76 21.64
CA GLY A 32 15.20 -2.54 22.72
C GLY A 32 14.66 -1.75 23.90
N MET A 33 13.66 -0.89 23.68
CA MET A 33 13.04 -0.09 24.75
C MET A 33 11.92 -0.84 25.50
N GLN A 34 11.42 -1.94 24.96
CA GLN A 34 10.31 -2.70 25.56
C GLN A 34 10.82 -4.02 26.14
N PRO A 35 10.56 -4.32 27.43
CA PRO A 35 10.85 -5.64 27.97
C PRO A 35 9.91 -6.66 27.32
N THR A 36 10.44 -7.47 26.41
CA THR A 36 9.69 -8.48 25.64
C THR A 36 9.42 -9.77 26.41
N SER A 37 10.00 -9.94 27.60
CA SER A 37 9.91 -11.16 28.37
C SER A 37 8.82 -11.09 29.45
N GLY A 38 7.69 -11.75 29.20
CA GLY A 38 6.72 -12.14 30.23
C GLY A 38 5.71 -11.08 30.70
N VAL A 39 5.68 -9.89 30.12
CA VAL A 39 4.69 -8.85 30.43
C VAL A 39 3.60 -8.86 29.36
N ALA A 40 2.33 -8.87 29.79
CA ALA A 40 1.21 -8.67 28.89
C ALA A 40 1.41 -7.38 28.09
N ILE A 41 1.34 -7.48 26.76
CA ILE A 41 1.55 -6.32 25.88
C ILE A 41 0.40 -5.33 26.12
N PRO A 42 0.66 -4.11 26.60
CA PRO A 42 -0.41 -3.15 26.88
C PRO A 42 -1.15 -2.76 25.60
N GLU A 43 -2.46 -2.60 25.67
CA GLU A 43 -3.29 -2.21 24.50
C GLU A 43 -2.83 -0.90 23.83
N GLY A 44 -2.26 0.03 24.61
CA GLY A 44 -1.70 1.27 24.09
C GLY A 44 -0.57 1.09 23.09
N LEU A 45 0.19 -0.01 23.20
CA LEU A 45 1.27 -0.34 22.27
C LEU A 45 0.75 -0.65 20.86
N PHE A 46 -0.41 -1.26 20.74
CA PHE A 46 -1.02 -1.56 19.43
C PHE A 46 -1.63 -0.31 18.76
N LYS A 47 -2.11 0.65 19.56
CA LYS A 47 -2.75 1.86 19.01
C LYS A 47 -1.75 2.92 18.54
N ALA A 48 -0.67 3.13 19.30
CA ALA A 48 0.35 4.14 18.98
C ALA A 48 1.73 3.72 19.53
N PRO A 49 2.40 2.73 18.90
CA PRO A 49 3.60 2.09 19.49
C PRO A 49 4.74 3.05 19.78
N MET A 50 4.99 4.01 18.90
CA MET A 50 6.08 4.98 19.07
C MET A 50 5.79 5.99 20.20
N ALA A 51 4.58 6.55 20.23
CA ALA A 51 4.19 7.50 21.27
C ALA A 51 4.14 6.81 22.63
N TYR A 52 3.64 5.57 22.68
CA TYR A 52 3.63 4.76 23.91
C TYR A 52 5.03 4.48 24.43
N ALA A 53 5.97 4.09 23.55
CA ALA A 53 7.36 3.85 23.94
C ALA A 53 8.00 5.10 24.57
N MET A 54 7.72 6.30 24.04
CA MET A 54 8.23 7.55 24.61
C MET A 54 7.59 7.89 25.95
N THR A 55 6.30 7.62 26.15
CA THR A 55 5.66 7.81 27.47
C THR A 55 6.20 6.81 28.48
N ALA A 56 6.52 5.58 28.11
CA ALA A 56 7.12 4.58 28.98
C ALA A 56 8.51 5.00 29.50
N VAL A 57 9.25 5.79 28.75
CA VAL A 57 10.56 6.38 29.13
C VAL A 57 10.40 7.77 29.77
N HIS A 58 9.18 8.16 30.16
CA HIS A 58 8.86 9.46 30.76
C HIS A 58 9.19 10.69 29.90
N GLN A 59 9.27 10.54 28.57
CA GLN A 59 9.54 11.61 27.59
C GLN A 59 8.22 12.08 26.95
N ASN A 60 7.31 12.64 27.74
CA ASN A 60 5.96 13.03 27.27
C ASN A 60 5.97 14.09 26.15
N TRP A 61 6.93 15.01 26.16
CA TRP A 61 7.07 16.02 25.10
C TRP A 61 7.42 15.39 23.74
N ALA A 62 8.29 14.36 23.75
CA ALA A 62 8.67 13.63 22.55
C ALA A 62 7.48 12.80 22.02
N ALA A 63 6.68 12.20 22.89
CA ALA A 63 5.43 11.52 22.50
C ALA A 63 4.45 12.47 21.79
N GLY A 64 4.32 13.72 22.30
CA GLY A 64 3.51 14.76 21.66
C GLY A 64 4.02 15.13 20.26
N LEU A 65 5.32 15.35 20.09
CA LEU A 65 5.92 15.65 18.79
C LEU A 65 5.74 14.50 17.78
N ILE A 66 5.93 13.24 18.23
CA ILE A 66 5.72 12.06 17.38
C ILE A 66 4.25 11.98 16.94
N SER A 67 3.29 12.26 17.83
CA SER A 67 1.88 12.24 17.50
C SER A 67 1.52 13.30 16.45
N ILE A 68 2.01 14.52 16.59
CA ILE A 68 1.81 15.60 15.61
C ILE A 68 2.47 15.27 14.28
N GLY A 69 3.72 14.79 14.30
CA GLY A 69 4.43 14.35 13.08
C GLY A 69 3.73 13.21 12.37
N SER A 70 3.21 12.25 13.12
CA SER A 70 2.42 11.13 12.62
C SER A 70 1.13 11.59 11.92
N LEU A 71 0.38 12.52 12.53
CA LEU A 71 -0.82 13.10 11.92
C LEU A 71 -0.50 13.85 10.61
N ALA A 72 0.54 14.67 10.61
CA ALA A 72 0.98 15.39 9.42
C ALA A 72 1.41 14.43 8.31
N GLY A 73 2.18 13.38 8.66
CA GLY A 73 2.61 12.33 7.72
C GLY A 73 1.43 11.55 7.13
N LEU A 74 0.51 11.09 7.97
CA LEU A 74 -0.70 10.38 7.52
C LEU A 74 -1.56 11.24 6.59
N THR A 75 -1.75 12.52 6.92
CA THR A 75 -2.51 13.45 6.07
C THR A 75 -1.85 13.60 4.70
N SER A 76 -0.53 13.75 4.65
CA SER A 76 0.22 13.85 3.40
C SER A 76 0.09 12.58 2.54
N VAL A 77 0.27 11.41 3.15
CA VAL A 77 0.12 10.10 2.46
C VAL A 77 -1.29 9.93 1.93
N LEU A 78 -2.31 10.27 2.73
CA LEU A 78 -3.71 10.14 2.34
C LEU A 78 -4.04 11.01 1.12
N LEU A 79 -3.56 12.25 1.08
CA LEU A 79 -3.71 13.15 -0.07
C LEU A 79 -3.07 12.57 -1.34
N VAL A 80 -1.84 12.06 -1.24
CA VAL A 80 -1.11 11.50 -2.38
C VAL A 80 -1.80 10.21 -2.88
N MET A 81 -2.21 9.32 -1.98
CA MET A 81 -2.91 8.08 -2.34
C MET A 81 -4.27 8.37 -2.96
N HIS A 82 -5.03 9.32 -2.43
CA HIS A 82 -6.30 9.75 -2.99
C HIS A 82 -6.13 10.31 -4.42
N MET A 83 -5.11 11.14 -4.63
CA MET A 83 -4.78 11.66 -5.96
C MET A 83 -4.33 10.54 -6.92
N ALA A 84 -3.56 9.58 -6.46
CA ALA A 84 -3.14 8.43 -7.28
C ALA A 84 -4.35 7.56 -7.69
N ALA A 85 -5.23 7.23 -6.75
CA ALA A 85 -6.44 6.45 -7.01
C ALA A 85 -7.35 7.13 -8.04
N THR A 86 -7.58 8.44 -7.91
CA THR A 86 -8.41 9.19 -8.87
C THR A 86 -7.82 9.22 -10.26
N ARG A 87 -6.49 9.28 -10.40
CA ARG A 87 -5.81 9.25 -11.72
C ARG A 87 -5.89 7.88 -12.38
N VAL A 88 -5.74 6.80 -11.62
CA VAL A 88 -5.86 5.43 -12.14
C VAL A 88 -7.30 5.19 -12.62
N LEU A 89 -8.30 5.51 -11.81
CA LEU A 89 -9.71 5.37 -12.18
C LEU A 89 -10.09 6.27 -13.39
N PHE A 90 -9.50 7.45 -13.48
CA PHE A 90 -9.69 8.32 -14.64
C PHE A 90 -9.12 7.69 -15.92
N ALA A 91 -7.93 7.08 -15.87
CA ALA A 91 -7.35 6.35 -16.99
C ALA A 91 -8.24 5.16 -17.41
N MET A 92 -8.72 4.36 -16.46
CA MET A 92 -9.67 3.27 -16.71
C MET A 92 -10.99 3.76 -17.35
N SER A 93 -11.50 4.88 -16.87
CA SER A 93 -12.70 5.50 -17.44
C SER A 93 -12.48 5.95 -18.89
N ARG A 94 -11.30 6.50 -19.20
CA ARG A 94 -10.93 6.89 -20.56
C ARG A 94 -10.80 5.70 -21.51
N ASP A 95 -10.37 4.54 -20.97
CA ASP A 95 -10.27 3.29 -21.72
C ASP A 95 -11.62 2.54 -21.80
N ASN A 96 -12.75 3.18 -21.39
CA ASN A 96 -14.11 2.67 -21.38
C ASN A 96 -14.39 1.48 -20.43
N PHE A 97 -13.52 1.19 -19.47
CA PHE A 97 -13.80 0.23 -18.40
C PHE A 97 -14.76 0.75 -17.34
N LEU A 98 -14.92 2.08 -17.23
CA LEU A 98 -15.82 2.74 -16.29
C LEU A 98 -16.80 3.66 -17.03
N PRO A 99 -17.98 3.96 -16.45
CA PRO A 99 -18.97 4.84 -17.04
C PRO A 99 -18.38 6.20 -17.42
N ARG A 100 -18.84 6.76 -18.55
CA ARG A 100 -18.37 8.05 -19.10
C ARG A 100 -18.58 9.25 -18.18
N VAL A 101 -19.44 9.12 -17.17
CA VAL A 101 -19.65 10.16 -16.15
C VAL A 101 -18.36 10.51 -15.42
N PHE A 102 -17.48 9.54 -15.24
CA PHE A 102 -16.18 9.68 -14.57
C PHE A 102 -15.10 10.35 -15.41
N GLN A 103 -15.35 10.56 -16.72
CA GLN A 103 -14.44 11.30 -17.60
C GLN A 103 -14.59 12.82 -17.48
N LYS A 104 -15.58 13.32 -16.73
CA LYS A 104 -15.83 14.74 -16.60
C LYS A 104 -14.72 15.44 -15.81
N ILE A 105 -14.06 16.40 -16.48
CA ILE A 105 -13.04 17.26 -15.91
C ILE A 105 -13.67 18.58 -15.53
N HIS A 106 -13.33 19.11 -14.35
CA HIS A 106 -13.83 20.41 -13.92
C HIS A 106 -13.19 21.53 -14.75
N PRO A 107 -13.99 22.45 -15.35
CA PRO A 107 -13.47 23.46 -16.29
C PRO A 107 -12.45 24.43 -15.67
N LYS A 108 -12.59 24.77 -14.38
CA LYS A 108 -11.71 25.70 -13.67
C LYS A 108 -10.48 25.02 -13.08
N PHE A 109 -10.64 23.84 -12.45
CA PHE A 109 -9.56 23.16 -11.71
C PHE A 109 -8.86 22.09 -12.52
N GLN A 110 -9.35 21.73 -13.70
CA GLN A 110 -8.82 20.70 -14.60
C GLN A 110 -8.56 19.34 -13.90
N THR A 111 -9.37 19.01 -12.91
CA THR A 111 -9.31 17.77 -12.14
C THR A 111 -10.58 16.95 -12.34
N PRO A 112 -10.52 15.61 -12.24
CA PRO A 112 -11.68 14.73 -12.35
C PRO A 112 -12.53 14.80 -11.06
N HIS A 113 -13.27 15.88 -10.87
CA HIS A 113 -14.00 16.19 -9.63
C HIS A 113 -15.00 15.11 -9.22
N VAL A 114 -15.70 14.50 -10.19
CA VAL A 114 -16.66 13.42 -9.92
C VAL A 114 -15.94 12.23 -9.28
N LEU A 115 -14.82 11.80 -9.85
CA LEU A 115 -14.03 10.71 -9.29
C LEU A 115 -13.45 11.06 -7.92
N THR A 116 -12.93 12.26 -7.75
CA THR A 116 -12.37 12.71 -6.48
C THR A 116 -13.42 12.64 -5.36
N ILE A 117 -14.63 13.13 -5.61
CA ILE A 117 -15.73 13.06 -4.64
C ILE A 117 -16.17 11.62 -4.41
N THR A 118 -16.32 10.83 -5.48
CA THR A 118 -16.75 9.42 -5.34
C THR A 118 -15.75 8.60 -4.52
N VAL A 119 -14.46 8.70 -4.82
CA VAL A 119 -13.40 7.98 -4.05
C VAL A 119 -13.38 8.46 -2.60
N GLY A 120 -13.55 9.77 -2.36
CA GLY A 120 -13.63 10.32 -1.00
C GLY A 120 -14.82 9.77 -0.21
N VAL A 121 -16.01 9.77 -0.82
CA VAL A 121 -17.23 9.24 -0.18
C VAL A 121 -17.10 7.73 0.10
N VAL A 122 -16.61 6.96 -0.87
CA VAL A 122 -16.37 5.52 -0.70
C VAL A 122 -15.35 5.27 0.42
N GLY A 123 -14.28 6.08 0.48
CA GLY A 123 -13.30 6.01 1.56
C GLY A 123 -13.92 6.27 2.94
N ILE A 124 -14.72 7.33 3.08
CA ILE A 124 -15.41 7.65 4.34
C ILE A 124 -16.36 6.52 4.75
N LEU A 125 -17.19 6.03 3.82
CA LEU A 125 -18.10 4.92 4.10
C LEU A 125 -17.34 3.65 4.48
N GLY A 126 -16.22 3.36 3.79
CA GLY A 126 -15.36 2.25 4.12
C GLY A 126 -14.81 2.30 5.54
N THR A 127 -14.36 3.48 5.99
CA THR A 127 -13.84 3.65 7.37
C THR A 127 -14.93 3.57 8.44
N LEU A 128 -16.19 3.81 8.11
CA LEU A 128 -17.31 3.66 9.04
C LEU A 128 -17.78 2.22 9.19
N ILE A 129 -17.62 1.39 8.15
CA ILE A 129 -18.13 0.02 8.09
C ILE A 129 -17.06 -1.00 8.44
N LEU A 130 -15.81 -0.75 8.03
CA LEU A 130 -14.72 -1.71 8.15
C LEU A 130 -13.85 -1.41 9.37
N ASP A 131 -13.56 -2.45 10.15
CA ASP A 131 -12.53 -2.38 11.18
C ASP A 131 -11.14 -2.14 10.57
N LEU A 132 -10.28 -1.46 11.32
CA LEU A 132 -8.91 -1.15 10.89
C LEU A 132 -8.12 -2.39 10.45
N ASN A 133 -8.27 -3.50 11.16
CA ASN A 133 -7.60 -4.76 10.84
C ASN A 133 -8.08 -5.37 9.51
N VAL A 134 -9.39 -5.30 9.25
CA VAL A 134 -9.99 -5.77 7.99
C VAL A 134 -9.53 -4.90 6.83
N ALA A 135 -9.55 -3.57 7.00
CA ALA A 135 -9.11 -2.62 5.99
C ALA A 135 -7.61 -2.81 5.65
N ALA A 136 -6.76 -2.99 6.67
CA ALA A 136 -5.33 -3.25 6.49
C ALA A 136 -5.08 -4.58 5.75
N SER A 137 -5.82 -5.65 6.09
CA SER A 137 -5.71 -6.94 5.40
C SER A 137 -6.13 -6.86 3.94
N LEU A 138 -7.22 -6.15 3.63
CA LEU A 138 -7.67 -5.91 2.25
C LEU A 138 -6.63 -5.14 1.44
N CYS A 139 -6.03 -4.09 2.01
CA CYS A 139 -4.95 -3.34 1.37
C CYS A 139 -3.74 -4.23 1.06
N ASN A 140 -3.35 -5.10 1.99
CA ASN A 140 -2.24 -6.04 1.80
C ASN A 140 -2.55 -7.05 0.68
N PHE A 141 -3.72 -7.66 0.67
CA PHE A 141 -4.13 -8.60 -0.39
C PHE A 141 -4.15 -7.92 -1.76
N GLY A 142 -4.74 -6.73 -1.87
CA GLY A 142 -4.75 -5.95 -3.11
C GLY A 142 -3.34 -5.62 -3.60
N THR A 143 -2.45 -5.24 -2.70
CA THR A 143 -1.06 -4.91 -3.02
C THR A 143 -0.27 -6.13 -3.49
N PHE A 144 -0.33 -7.25 -2.77
CA PHE A 144 0.35 -8.49 -3.17
C PHE A 144 -0.15 -9.02 -4.51
N THR A 145 -1.47 -8.98 -4.73
CA THR A 145 -2.07 -9.37 -6.01
C THR A 145 -1.57 -8.49 -7.15
N SER A 146 -1.52 -7.18 -6.95
CA SER A 146 -1.00 -6.25 -7.95
C SER A 146 0.47 -6.55 -8.30
N PHE A 147 1.31 -6.83 -7.30
CA PHE A 147 2.70 -7.20 -7.53
C PHE A 147 2.83 -8.53 -8.29
N ILE A 148 2.03 -9.53 -7.95
CA ILE A 148 2.00 -10.81 -8.68
C ILE A 148 1.62 -10.58 -10.14
N ILE A 149 0.56 -9.81 -10.41
CA ILE A 149 0.11 -9.50 -11.78
C ILE A 149 1.21 -8.79 -12.57
N VAL A 150 1.89 -7.82 -11.98
CA VAL A 150 3.01 -7.11 -12.62
C VAL A 150 4.16 -8.06 -12.92
N CYS A 151 4.54 -8.94 -11.99
CA CYS A 151 5.61 -9.92 -12.21
C CYS A 151 5.25 -10.91 -13.34
N VAL A 152 4.00 -11.40 -13.38
CA VAL A 152 3.49 -12.27 -14.46
C VAL A 152 3.49 -11.53 -15.79
N ALA A 153 2.99 -10.28 -15.80
CA ALA A 153 2.97 -9.46 -17.03
C ALA A 153 4.38 -9.24 -17.59
N ILE A 154 5.40 -9.03 -16.75
CA ILE A 154 6.80 -8.93 -17.19
C ILE A 154 7.26 -10.22 -17.86
N LEU A 155 6.94 -11.39 -17.30
CA LEU A 155 7.32 -12.69 -17.87
C LEU A 155 6.64 -12.94 -19.22
N ILE A 156 5.33 -12.64 -19.33
CA ILE A 156 4.57 -12.79 -20.57
C ILE A 156 5.11 -11.83 -21.65
N LEU A 157 5.29 -10.55 -21.29
CA LEU A 157 5.72 -9.53 -22.24
C LEU A 157 7.13 -9.80 -22.80
N ARG A 158 7.98 -10.47 -22.03
CA ARG A 158 9.31 -10.90 -22.53
C ARG A 158 9.25 -12.05 -23.53
N LYS A 159 8.21 -12.90 -23.43
CA LYS A 159 7.99 -14.00 -24.40
C LYS A 159 7.31 -13.53 -25.66
N VAL A 160 6.33 -12.62 -25.54
CA VAL A 160 5.49 -12.15 -26.64
C VAL A 160 6.21 -11.11 -27.50
N ASP A 161 6.95 -10.20 -26.88
CA ASP A 161 7.64 -9.11 -27.57
C ASP A 161 9.08 -8.96 -27.04
N PRO A 162 10.02 -9.83 -27.51
CA PRO A 162 11.40 -9.84 -27.04
C PRO A 162 12.20 -8.62 -27.51
N ASP A 163 11.89 -8.07 -28.69
CA ASP A 163 12.68 -7.03 -29.37
C ASP A 163 12.31 -5.60 -28.98
N ARG A 164 11.28 -5.42 -28.16
CA ARG A 164 10.85 -4.09 -27.71
C ARG A 164 11.97 -3.34 -26.98
N PRO A 165 12.29 -2.10 -27.38
CA PRO A 165 13.32 -1.31 -26.71
C PRO A 165 12.92 -1.03 -25.26
N ARG A 166 13.73 -1.50 -24.31
CA ARG A 166 13.50 -1.37 -22.87
C ARG A 166 14.63 -0.55 -22.26
N PRO A 167 14.36 0.68 -21.82
CA PRO A 167 15.37 1.51 -21.17
C PRO A 167 15.91 0.93 -19.86
N PHE A 168 15.03 0.25 -19.12
CA PHE A 168 15.37 -0.48 -17.90
C PHE A 168 15.10 -1.97 -18.07
N LYS A 169 16.14 -2.78 -17.89
CA LYS A 169 16.06 -4.24 -17.95
C LYS A 169 16.16 -4.78 -16.52
N VAL A 170 15.15 -5.53 -16.07
CA VAL A 170 15.18 -6.25 -14.80
C VAL A 170 16.36 -7.23 -14.80
N PRO A 171 17.29 -7.14 -13.83
CA PRO A 171 18.41 -8.06 -13.73
C PRO A 171 17.93 -9.49 -13.44
N PHE A 172 18.73 -10.49 -13.79
CA PHE A 172 18.46 -11.90 -13.52
C PHE A 172 17.06 -12.41 -13.93
N CYS A 173 16.51 -11.90 -15.01
CA CYS A 173 15.24 -12.43 -15.51
C CYS A 173 15.49 -13.80 -16.19
N PRO A 174 14.68 -14.86 -15.94
CA PRO A 174 13.34 -14.86 -15.34
C PRO A 174 13.28 -15.04 -13.81
N TRP A 175 14.41 -15.29 -13.15
CA TRP A 175 14.43 -15.67 -11.72
C TRP A 175 13.88 -14.59 -10.80
N PHE A 176 14.19 -13.33 -11.04
CA PHE A 176 13.76 -12.22 -10.18
C PHE A 176 12.23 -12.04 -10.13
N PRO A 177 11.51 -12.01 -11.26
CA PRO A 177 10.04 -11.98 -11.25
C PRO A 177 9.41 -13.24 -10.64
N ILE A 178 10.00 -14.43 -10.84
CA ILE A 178 9.53 -15.67 -10.23
C ILE A 178 9.69 -15.62 -8.71
N ALA A 179 10.83 -15.17 -8.21
CA ALA A 179 11.03 -14.95 -6.78
C ALA A 179 10.00 -13.96 -6.19
N GLY A 180 9.69 -12.87 -6.92
CA GLY A 180 8.65 -11.92 -6.54
C GLY A 180 7.27 -12.58 -6.41
N ILE A 181 6.88 -13.42 -7.36
CA ILE A 181 5.61 -14.18 -7.31
C ILE A 181 5.58 -15.11 -6.11
N VAL A 182 6.65 -15.88 -5.88
CA VAL A 182 6.74 -16.84 -4.77
C VAL A 182 6.71 -16.11 -3.42
N CYS A 183 7.46 -15.03 -3.27
CA CYS A 183 7.47 -14.24 -2.03
C CYS A 183 6.12 -13.58 -1.75
N CYS A 184 5.53 -12.89 -2.72
CA CYS A 184 4.23 -12.24 -2.53
C CYS A 184 3.10 -13.26 -2.32
N GLY A 185 3.09 -14.37 -3.07
CA GLY A 185 2.14 -15.45 -2.89
C GLY A 185 2.30 -16.14 -1.54
N GLY A 186 3.54 -16.41 -1.12
CA GLY A 186 3.85 -16.97 0.19
C GLY A 186 3.41 -16.07 1.33
N LEU A 187 3.68 -14.77 1.27
CA LEU A 187 3.22 -13.80 2.27
C LEU A 187 1.69 -13.68 2.30
N MET A 188 1.03 -13.76 1.15
CA MET A 188 -0.43 -13.74 1.06
C MET A 188 -1.04 -14.97 1.73
N ILE A 189 -0.53 -16.18 1.45
CA ILE A 189 -0.97 -17.42 2.09
C ILE A 189 -0.66 -17.40 3.60
N PHE A 190 0.53 -16.95 3.97
CA PHE A 190 0.93 -16.81 5.37
C PHE A 190 0.00 -15.85 6.14
N SER A 191 -0.36 -14.74 5.53
CA SER A 191 -1.32 -13.79 6.09
C SER A 191 -2.70 -14.41 6.28
N MET A 192 -3.18 -15.23 5.32
CA MET A 192 -4.46 -15.95 5.44
C MET A 192 -4.45 -17.01 6.54
N VAL A 193 -3.33 -17.73 6.70
CA VAL A 193 -3.23 -18.84 7.68
C VAL A 193 -3.07 -18.33 9.11
N ILE A 194 -2.28 -17.24 9.30
CA ILE A 194 -2.01 -16.69 10.65
C ILE A 194 -3.11 -15.78 11.15
N ALA A 195 -3.78 -15.07 10.28
CA ALA A 195 -4.93 -14.26 10.63
C ALA A 195 -6.13 -15.13 11.03
N LYS A 196 -5.97 -15.93 12.11
CA LYS A 196 -7.01 -16.74 12.72
C LYS A 196 -7.98 -15.83 13.48
N GLY A 197 -9.06 -15.40 12.82
CA GLY A 197 -10.12 -14.64 13.45
C GLY A 197 -11.20 -14.25 12.45
N GLU A 198 -12.36 -13.83 12.92
CA GLU A 198 -13.47 -13.40 12.07
C GLU A 198 -13.07 -12.30 11.07
N ALA A 199 -12.18 -11.40 11.49
CA ALA A 199 -11.65 -10.35 10.62
C ALA A 199 -10.86 -10.87 9.41
N ALA A 200 -10.17 -11.99 9.54
CA ALA A 200 -9.42 -12.61 8.45
C ALA A 200 -10.33 -13.32 7.44
N VAL A 201 -11.34 -14.01 7.95
CA VAL A 201 -12.34 -14.66 7.10
C VAL A 201 -13.09 -13.60 6.30
N LEU A 202 -13.59 -12.56 6.97
CA LEU A 202 -14.31 -11.46 6.33
C LEU A 202 -13.44 -10.73 5.29
N SER A 203 -12.18 -10.47 5.58
CA SER A 203 -11.28 -9.82 4.62
C SER A 203 -10.99 -10.69 3.40
N THR A 204 -10.89 -12.01 3.58
CA THR A 204 -10.69 -12.96 2.47
C THR A 204 -11.93 -13.06 1.59
N GLU A 205 -13.12 -13.14 2.18
CA GLU A 205 -14.38 -13.15 1.44
C GLU A 205 -14.58 -11.86 0.64
N LEU A 206 -14.40 -10.72 1.26
CA LEU A 206 -14.48 -9.42 0.58
C LEU A 206 -13.47 -9.29 -0.54
N PHE A 207 -12.24 -9.80 -0.36
CA PHE A 207 -11.23 -9.81 -1.40
C PHE A 207 -11.62 -10.69 -2.59
N ILE A 208 -12.15 -11.89 -2.35
CA ILE A 208 -12.65 -12.80 -3.40
C ILE A 208 -13.77 -12.13 -4.19
N VAL A 209 -14.75 -11.53 -3.49
CA VAL A 209 -15.84 -10.77 -4.14
C VAL A 209 -15.29 -9.65 -5.00
N TRP A 210 -14.31 -8.92 -4.50
CA TRP A 210 -13.66 -7.82 -5.24
C TRP A 210 -12.95 -8.30 -6.51
N VAL A 211 -12.21 -9.43 -6.42
CA VAL A 211 -11.53 -10.05 -7.59
C VAL A 211 -12.53 -10.52 -8.62
N ILE A 212 -13.63 -11.16 -8.19
CA ILE A 212 -14.69 -11.62 -9.09
C ILE A 212 -15.36 -10.43 -9.81
N MET A 213 -15.69 -9.36 -9.07
CA MET A 213 -16.29 -8.15 -9.66
C MET A 213 -15.33 -7.43 -10.62
N GLY A 214 -14.02 -7.51 -10.39
CA GLY A 214 -13.02 -6.92 -11.27
C GLY A 214 -12.68 -7.78 -12.50
N ALA A 215 -13.07 -9.05 -12.51
CA ALA A 215 -12.87 -9.98 -13.64
C ALA A 215 -14.08 -10.03 -14.60
N LEU A 216 -15.24 -9.50 -14.22
CA LEU A 216 -16.44 -9.33 -15.05
C LEU A 216 -16.42 -7.99 -15.77
#